data_ddab3c3894c3a0afbdd73de5c87b63df
#
_entry.id   ddab3c3894c3a0afbdd73de5c87b63df
#
_cell.length_a   1.000
_cell.length_b   1.000
_cell.length_c   1.000
_cell.angle_alpha   90.00
_cell.angle_beta   90.00
_cell.angle_gamma   90.00
#
_symmetry.space_group_name_H-M   'P 1'
#
loop_
_entity.id
_entity.type
_entity.pdbx_description
1 polymer ?
#
loop_
_entity_poly.entity_id
_entity_poly.type
_entity_poly.pdbx_seq_one_letter_code
_entity_poly.pdbx_strand_id
1 'polypeptide(L)'
;MPILYSFKRCPYAMRARMAIFLTDTICEIREIKLSNKPQSMLEVSNKGTVPVLIDKNGKVYDESLDIINWALRKKNIFNENITAEQVSYSDELIALFDKDFKFHLDRYKYSSRYISDEKLFHRDSCMIILKKLELSYSKDVWFFDNKINMLDICILPFIRQFRIADTDWFDALEEIPEIQGWLNRFLESELLKNIMINYNTWEPGNKEEYIYQPYLSYYQKTKHLLNN
;
A
#
# COMPACT_ATOMS: atom_id res chain seq x y z
N MET A 1 18.79 12.00 -6.89
CA MET A 1 17.35 11.71 -6.81
C MET A 1 17.18 10.37 -6.10
N PRO A 2 16.17 10.16 -5.26
CA PRO A 2 15.90 8.84 -4.68
C PRO A 2 15.50 7.82 -5.75
N ILE A 3 15.78 6.53 -5.48
CA ILE A 3 15.46 5.39 -6.35
C ILE A 3 14.59 4.42 -5.56
N LEU A 4 13.44 3.99 -6.11
CA LEU A 4 12.55 3.01 -5.52
C LEU A 4 12.48 1.76 -6.39
N TYR A 5 13.03 0.64 -5.92
CA TYR A 5 12.73 -0.67 -6.49
C TYR A 5 11.35 -1.13 -6.00
N SER A 6 10.51 -1.50 -6.94
CA SER A 6 9.10 -1.73 -6.69
C SER A 6 8.54 -2.86 -7.54
N PHE A 7 7.51 -3.51 -7.02
CA PHE A 7 6.66 -4.41 -7.79
C PHE A 7 5.20 -3.98 -7.61
N LYS A 8 4.56 -3.57 -8.69
CA LYS A 8 3.24 -2.93 -8.70
C LYS A 8 2.17 -3.66 -7.89
N ARG A 9 2.20 -5.01 -7.91
CA ARG A 9 1.19 -5.83 -7.23
C ARG A 9 1.51 -6.15 -5.77
N CYS A 10 2.69 -5.78 -5.28
CA CYS A 10 3.09 -6.01 -3.90
C CYS A 10 2.40 -4.99 -2.97
N PRO A 11 1.68 -5.41 -1.92
CA PRO A 11 1.00 -4.49 -1.01
C PRO A 11 1.98 -3.59 -0.25
N TYR A 12 3.15 -4.09 0.12
CA TYR A 12 4.19 -3.29 0.75
C TYR A 12 4.79 -2.23 -0.19
N ALA A 13 4.99 -2.59 -1.47
CA ALA A 13 5.44 -1.61 -2.46
C ALA A 13 4.36 -0.55 -2.75
N MET A 14 3.07 -0.91 -2.67
CA MET A 14 1.97 0.05 -2.77
C MET A 14 2.00 1.06 -1.63
N ARG A 15 2.27 0.65 -0.38
CA ARG A 15 2.46 1.56 0.75
C ARG A 15 3.51 2.63 0.46
N ALA A 16 4.69 2.19 0.00
CA ALA A 16 5.79 3.10 -0.34
C ALA A 16 5.41 4.06 -1.48
N ARG A 17 4.78 3.55 -2.55
CA ARG A 17 4.31 4.37 -3.67
C ARG A 17 3.29 5.42 -3.21
N MET A 18 2.33 5.04 -2.36
CA MET A 18 1.33 5.97 -1.83
C MET A 18 1.97 7.08 -1.01
N ALA A 19 2.89 6.74 -0.10
CA ALA A 19 3.58 7.75 0.69
C ALA A 19 4.41 8.70 -0.17
N ILE A 20 5.15 8.20 -1.16
CA ILE A 20 5.93 9.00 -2.10
C ILE A 20 5.01 9.93 -2.91
N PHE A 21 3.87 9.42 -3.39
CA PHE A 21 2.89 10.20 -4.13
C PHE A 21 2.27 11.31 -3.27
N LEU A 22 1.76 10.97 -2.10
CA LEU A 22 1.06 11.91 -1.22
C LEU A 22 1.97 13.01 -0.65
N THR A 23 3.27 12.74 -0.54
CA THR A 23 4.27 13.71 -0.08
C THR A 23 4.89 14.52 -1.22
N ASP A 24 4.40 14.41 -2.45
CA ASP A 24 4.94 15.08 -3.64
C ASP A 24 6.45 14.84 -3.82
N THR A 25 6.91 13.64 -3.48
CA THR A 25 8.32 13.29 -3.56
C THR A 25 8.68 12.78 -4.95
N ILE A 26 9.58 13.47 -5.64
CA ILE A 26 10.13 13.01 -6.92
C ILE A 26 11.06 11.83 -6.65
N CYS A 27 10.83 10.70 -7.32
CA CYS A 27 11.57 9.46 -7.14
C CYS A 27 11.65 8.69 -8.47
N GLU A 28 12.82 8.16 -8.80
CA GLU A 28 12.97 7.19 -9.88
C GLU A 28 12.33 5.88 -9.45
N ILE A 29 11.43 5.32 -10.29
CA ILE A 29 10.84 4.00 -10.03
C ILE A 29 11.50 2.96 -10.92
N ARG A 30 11.99 1.91 -10.30
CA ARG A 30 12.49 0.70 -10.94
C ARG A 30 11.51 -0.44 -10.71
N GLU A 31 10.60 -0.63 -11.66
CA GLU A 31 9.67 -1.77 -11.62
C GLU A 31 10.44 -3.05 -11.90
N ILE A 32 10.35 -4.05 -11.01
CA ILE A 32 11.11 -5.29 -11.13
C ILE A 32 10.22 -6.51 -11.35
N LYS A 33 10.81 -7.59 -11.87
CA LYS A 33 10.23 -8.94 -11.82
C LYS A 33 10.75 -9.67 -10.59
N LEU A 34 9.85 -10.20 -9.75
CA LEU A 34 10.26 -10.95 -8.55
C LEU A 34 11.03 -12.25 -8.87
N SER A 35 10.83 -12.80 -10.07
CA SER A 35 11.56 -13.98 -10.56
C SER A 35 12.95 -13.65 -11.13
N ASN A 36 13.23 -12.37 -11.40
CA ASN A 36 14.51 -11.91 -11.93
C ASN A 36 14.84 -10.55 -11.32
N LYS A 37 15.34 -10.57 -10.09
CA LYS A 37 15.65 -9.36 -9.32
C LYS A 37 16.97 -8.78 -9.81
N PRO A 38 17.06 -7.45 -10.02
CA PRO A 38 18.30 -6.79 -10.41
C PRO A 38 19.40 -6.99 -9.36
N GLN A 39 20.63 -7.28 -9.82
CA GLN A 39 21.77 -7.45 -8.96
C GLN A 39 22.01 -6.20 -8.10
N SER A 40 21.85 -5.00 -8.69
CA SER A 40 21.98 -3.71 -7.98
C SER A 40 20.98 -3.53 -6.83
N MET A 41 19.81 -4.18 -6.87
CA MET A 41 18.89 -4.21 -5.73
C MET A 41 19.38 -5.17 -4.64
N LEU A 42 19.88 -6.35 -5.03
CA LEU A 42 20.35 -7.38 -4.10
C LEU A 42 21.62 -6.95 -3.35
N GLU A 43 22.47 -6.13 -3.98
CA GLU A 43 23.68 -5.57 -3.38
C GLU A 43 23.38 -4.55 -2.25
N VAL A 44 22.24 -3.85 -2.35
CA VAL A 44 21.86 -2.84 -1.34
C VAL A 44 20.89 -3.37 -0.29
N SER A 45 20.17 -4.45 -0.57
CA SER A 45 19.26 -5.10 0.39
C SER A 45 19.32 -6.63 0.27
N ASN A 46 19.92 -7.25 1.28
CA ASN A 46 20.06 -8.71 1.36
C ASN A 46 18.72 -9.45 1.53
N LYS A 47 17.63 -8.75 1.91
CA LYS A 47 16.30 -9.34 2.04
C LYS A 47 15.76 -9.80 0.69
N GLY A 48 16.18 -9.16 -0.40
CA GLY A 48 15.68 -9.47 -1.74
C GLY A 48 14.17 -9.28 -1.90
N THR A 49 13.55 -8.46 -1.07
CA THR A 49 12.12 -8.10 -1.10
C THR A 49 11.91 -6.69 -1.62
N VAL A 50 10.69 -6.35 -1.99
CA VAL A 50 10.30 -4.98 -2.35
C VAL A 50 9.26 -4.48 -1.36
N PRO A 51 9.24 -3.16 -1.08
CA PRO A 51 10.03 -2.08 -1.70
C PRO A 51 11.46 -1.98 -1.15
N VAL A 52 12.37 -1.40 -1.95
CA VAL A 52 13.68 -0.92 -1.49
C VAL A 52 13.85 0.51 -2.00
N LEU A 53 14.08 1.46 -1.11
CA LEU A 53 14.37 2.85 -1.44
C LEU A 53 15.82 3.17 -1.13
N ILE A 54 16.50 3.79 -2.09
CA ILE A 54 17.82 4.42 -1.89
C ILE A 54 17.60 5.94 -1.93
N ASP A 55 17.88 6.65 -0.85
CA ASP A 55 17.72 8.10 -0.83
C ASP A 55 18.85 8.83 -1.59
N LYS A 56 18.72 10.15 -1.72
CA LYS A 56 19.72 10.98 -2.42
C LYS A 56 21.12 10.96 -1.80
N ASN A 57 21.23 10.50 -0.55
CA ASN A 57 22.50 10.40 0.19
C ASN A 57 23.07 8.97 0.19
N GLY A 58 22.41 8.05 -0.51
CA GLY A 58 22.80 6.63 -0.56
C GLY A 58 22.28 5.79 0.61
N LYS A 59 21.48 6.36 1.52
CA LYS A 59 20.90 5.57 2.61
C LYS A 59 19.78 4.68 2.08
N VAL A 60 19.83 3.41 2.49
CA VAL A 60 18.86 2.37 2.07
C VAL A 60 17.77 2.21 3.12
N TYR A 61 16.54 2.06 2.64
CA TYR A 61 15.35 1.72 3.41
C TYR A 61 14.68 0.54 2.71
N ASP A 62 14.58 -0.60 3.36
CA ASP A 62 14.06 -1.85 2.80
C ASP A 62 12.85 -2.41 3.57
N GLU A 63 12.23 -1.56 4.41
CA GLU A 63 10.92 -1.79 4.99
C GLU A 63 9.93 -0.72 4.54
N SER A 64 8.70 -1.13 4.23
CA SER A 64 7.68 -0.20 3.72
C SER A 64 7.34 0.90 4.71
N LEU A 65 7.28 0.60 6.01
CA LEU A 65 7.02 1.58 7.07
C LEU A 65 8.15 2.60 7.20
N ASP A 66 9.41 2.16 7.06
CA ASP A 66 10.56 3.08 7.07
C ASP A 66 10.54 4.02 5.87
N ILE A 67 10.11 3.54 4.70
CA ILE A 67 9.95 4.36 3.50
C ILE A 67 8.83 5.39 3.70
N ILE A 68 7.70 4.98 4.28
CA ILE A 68 6.62 5.92 4.64
C ILE A 68 7.15 7.00 5.58
N ASN A 69 7.81 6.61 6.67
CA ASN A 69 8.38 7.53 7.64
C ASN A 69 9.43 8.45 7.03
N TRP A 70 10.24 7.95 6.08
CA TRP A 70 11.19 8.78 5.33
C TRP A 70 10.48 9.83 4.46
N ALA A 71 9.40 9.45 3.78
CA ALA A 71 8.62 10.37 2.95
C ALA A 71 7.92 11.44 3.81
N LEU A 72 7.30 11.05 4.92
CA LEU A 72 6.59 11.94 5.84
C LEU A 72 7.49 12.98 6.52
N ARG A 73 8.80 12.70 6.69
CA ARG A 73 9.75 13.71 7.19
C ARG A 73 9.87 14.93 6.28
N LYS A 74 9.55 14.80 5.00
CA LYS A 74 9.57 15.91 4.04
C LYS A 74 8.28 16.72 4.10
N LYS A 75 7.16 16.08 4.28
CA LYS A 75 5.83 16.66 4.35
C LYS A 75 4.95 15.76 5.20
N ASN A 76 4.68 16.19 6.42
CA ASN A 76 3.76 15.48 7.30
C ASN A 76 2.32 15.76 6.84
N ILE A 77 1.69 14.73 6.27
CA ILE A 77 0.35 14.84 5.68
C ILE A 77 -0.74 14.17 6.53
N PHE A 78 -0.36 13.44 7.58
CA PHE A 78 -1.30 12.57 8.31
C PHE A 78 -1.67 13.06 9.72
N ASN A 79 -1.02 14.11 10.27
CA ASN A 79 -1.03 14.33 11.71
C ASN A 79 -1.93 15.46 12.22
N GLU A 80 -2.83 16.03 11.42
CA GLU A 80 -3.53 17.22 11.92
C GLU A 80 -4.73 16.92 12.82
N ASN A 81 -5.29 15.68 12.81
CA ASN A 81 -6.52 15.37 13.55
C ASN A 81 -6.57 13.97 14.19
N ILE A 82 -5.44 13.24 14.28
CA ILE A 82 -5.43 11.86 14.81
C ILE A 82 -5.03 11.87 16.29
N THR A 83 -5.85 11.24 17.16
CA THR A 83 -5.55 11.14 18.60
C THR A 83 -4.46 10.11 18.89
N ALA A 84 -3.87 10.16 20.07
CA ALA A 84 -2.86 9.19 20.50
C ALA A 84 -3.43 7.76 20.54
N GLU A 85 -4.69 7.60 20.91
CA GLU A 85 -5.39 6.31 20.91
C GLU A 85 -5.56 5.77 19.50
N GLN A 86 -5.89 6.63 18.53
CA GLN A 86 -6.00 6.24 17.11
C GLN A 86 -4.64 5.86 16.52
N VAL A 87 -3.55 6.51 16.93
CA VAL A 87 -2.18 6.13 16.55
C VAL A 87 -1.85 4.74 17.09
N SER A 88 -2.06 4.50 18.39
CA SER A 88 -1.81 3.20 19.03
C SER A 88 -2.62 2.09 18.36
N TYR A 89 -3.90 2.33 18.10
CA TYR A 89 -4.78 1.40 17.42
C TYR A 89 -4.31 1.12 15.97
N SER A 90 -3.82 2.15 15.27
CA SER A 90 -3.26 1.98 13.92
C SER A 90 -2.03 1.08 13.94
N ASP A 91 -1.11 1.27 14.89
CA ASP A 91 0.11 0.47 15.01
C ASP A 91 -0.22 -0.99 15.30
N GLU A 92 -1.20 -1.27 16.18
CA GLU A 92 -1.68 -2.62 16.48
C GLU A 92 -2.28 -3.29 15.22
N LEU A 93 -3.13 -2.57 14.48
CA LEU A 93 -3.74 -3.09 13.26
C LEU A 93 -2.72 -3.32 12.15
N ILE A 94 -1.76 -2.40 11.97
CA ILE A 94 -0.70 -2.55 10.97
C ILE A 94 0.13 -3.80 11.28
N ALA A 95 0.49 -4.00 12.55
CA ALA A 95 1.22 -5.19 12.98
C ALA A 95 0.42 -6.48 12.75
N LEU A 96 -0.88 -6.48 13.04
CA LEU A 96 -1.80 -7.59 12.78
C LEU A 96 -1.87 -7.93 11.28
N PHE A 97 -1.96 -6.89 10.43
CA PHE A 97 -2.01 -7.08 8.98
C PHE A 97 -0.68 -7.57 8.40
N ASP A 98 0.44 -7.08 8.91
CA ASP A 98 1.78 -7.48 8.44
C ASP A 98 2.12 -8.91 8.83
N LYS A 99 1.57 -9.42 9.92
CA LYS A 99 1.82 -10.76 10.44
C LYS A 99 0.69 -11.71 10.09
N ASP A 100 -0.41 -11.66 10.80
CA ASP A 100 -1.45 -12.68 10.78
C ASP A 100 -2.30 -12.61 9.50
N PHE A 101 -2.77 -11.41 9.15
CA PHE A 101 -3.56 -11.24 7.93
C PHE A 101 -2.74 -11.64 6.69
N LYS A 102 -1.50 -11.18 6.60
CA LYS A 102 -0.60 -11.51 5.48
C LYS A 102 -0.30 -12.99 5.39
N PHE A 103 -0.08 -13.66 6.52
CA PHE A 103 0.13 -15.11 6.57
C PHE A 103 -1.05 -15.88 5.96
N HIS A 104 -2.27 -15.53 6.36
CA HIS A 104 -3.49 -16.18 5.87
C HIS A 104 -3.81 -15.77 4.42
N LEU A 105 -3.63 -14.51 4.07
CA LEU A 105 -3.81 -14.01 2.72
C LEU A 105 -2.95 -14.75 1.69
N ASP A 106 -1.67 -14.97 1.98
CA ASP A 106 -0.78 -15.67 1.05
C ASP A 106 -1.23 -17.12 0.83
N ARG A 107 -1.64 -17.82 1.88
CA ARG A 107 -2.11 -19.20 1.80
C ARG A 107 -3.47 -19.32 1.11
N TYR A 108 -4.33 -18.35 1.30
CA TYR A 108 -5.59 -18.28 0.57
C TYR A 108 -5.34 -18.01 -0.92
N LYS A 109 -4.62 -16.94 -1.24
CA LYS A 109 -4.43 -16.47 -2.61
C LYS A 109 -3.54 -17.37 -3.46
N TYR A 110 -2.53 -17.96 -2.87
CA TYR A 110 -1.55 -18.82 -3.54
C TYR A 110 -1.62 -20.25 -3.03
N SER A 111 -2.81 -20.75 -2.75
CA SER A 111 -3.04 -22.08 -2.15
C SER A 111 -2.33 -23.22 -2.89
N SER A 112 -2.15 -23.11 -4.21
CA SER A 112 -1.39 -24.09 -5.01
C SER A 112 0.10 -24.20 -4.65
N ARG A 113 0.64 -23.26 -3.88
CA ARG A 113 2.05 -23.30 -3.40
C ARG A 113 2.19 -23.94 -2.04
N TYR A 114 1.09 -24.24 -1.37
CA TYR A 114 1.04 -24.82 -0.03
C TYR A 114 0.35 -26.18 -0.10
N ILE A 115 0.77 -27.10 0.79
CA ILE A 115 0.11 -28.40 0.88
C ILE A 115 -1.20 -28.14 1.60
N SER A 116 -2.34 -28.10 0.94
CA SER A 116 -3.56 -28.35 1.66
C SER A 116 -4.90 -27.94 1.06
N ASP A 117 -5.90 -28.63 1.54
CA ASP A 117 -7.33 -28.33 1.55
C ASP A 117 -7.69 -27.16 2.51
N GLU A 118 -6.70 -26.43 3.07
CA GLU A 118 -6.90 -25.35 4.06
C GLU A 118 -7.18 -23.97 3.46
N LYS A 119 -7.37 -23.88 2.14
CA LYS A 119 -7.63 -22.61 1.46
C LYS A 119 -8.77 -21.82 2.12
N LEU A 120 -9.89 -22.50 2.42
CA LEU A 120 -11.06 -21.86 3.03
C LEU A 120 -10.79 -21.45 4.49
N PHE A 121 -10.06 -22.26 5.25
CA PHE A 121 -9.63 -21.90 6.61
C PHE A 121 -8.84 -20.58 6.60
N HIS A 122 -7.92 -20.40 5.66
CA HIS A 122 -7.14 -19.17 5.56
C HIS A 122 -7.98 -17.98 5.12
N ARG A 123 -8.94 -18.19 4.23
CA ARG A 123 -9.93 -17.15 3.87
C ARG A 123 -10.73 -16.72 5.10
N ASP A 124 -11.26 -17.67 5.84
CA ASP A 124 -12.13 -17.41 6.99
C ASP A 124 -11.34 -16.78 8.15
N SER A 125 -10.06 -17.11 8.30
CA SER A 125 -9.15 -16.43 9.25
C SER A 125 -8.94 -14.97 8.87
N CYS A 126 -8.79 -14.61 7.60
CA CYS A 126 -8.80 -13.21 7.14
C CYS A 126 -10.15 -12.54 7.45
N MET A 127 -11.27 -13.23 7.23
CA MET A 127 -12.61 -12.70 7.51
C MET A 127 -12.82 -12.36 8.98
N ILE A 128 -12.29 -13.16 9.91
CA ILE A 128 -12.35 -12.86 11.35
C ILE A 128 -11.70 -11.49 11.65
N ILE A 129 -10.57 -11.19 11.01
CA ILE A 129 -9.88 -9.92 11.17
C ILE A 129 -10.70 -8.79 10.55
N LEU A 130 -11.24 -8.98 9.34
CA LEU A 130 -12.05 -7.96 8.65
C LEU A 130 -13.36 -7.66 9.39
N LYS A 131 -14.03 -8.66 9.98
CA LYS A 131 -15.23 -8.45 10.80
C LYS A 131 -14.95 -7.63 12.06
N LYS A 132 -13.78 -7.81 12.70
CA LYS A 132 -13.37 -6.95 13.82
C LYS A 132 -13.10 -5.52 13.34
N LEU A 133 -12.46 -5.37 12.19
CA LEU A 133 -12.19 -4.07 11.59
C LEU A 133 -13.49 -3.34 11.21
N GLU A 134 -14.49 -4.05 10.70
CA GLU A 134 -15.83 -3.53 10.38
C GLU A 134 -16.48 -2.84 11.59
N LEU A 135 -16.38 -3.46 12.77
CA LEU A 135 -16.94 -2.91 14.02
C LEU A 135 -16.23 -1.64 14.50
N SER A 136 -15.01 -1.43 14.05
CA SER A 136 -14.16 -0.29 14.48
C SER A 136 -14.13 0.85 13.47
N TYR A 137 -14.74 0.66 12.29
CA TYR A 137 -14.75 1.67 11.24
C TYR A 137 -15.68 2.85 11.61
N SER A 138 -15.16 4.08 11.49
CA SER A 138 -15.88 5.29 11.89
C SER A 138 -17.06 5.68 11.00
N LYS A 139 -17.21 5.02 9.84
CA LYS A 139 -18.16 5.35 8.76
C LYS A 139 -17.89 6.68 8.06
N ASP A 140 -16.69 7.21 8.22
CA ASP A 140 -16.20 8.37 7.49
C ASP A 140 -15.72 7.99 6.08
N VAL A 141 -15.18 8.97 5.34
CA VAL A 141 -14.62 8.72 4.00
C VAL A 141 -13.40 7.80 4.07
N TRP A 142 -12.51 8.03 5.06
CA TRP A 142 -11.36 7.19 5.38
C TRP A 142 -11.53 6.62 6.79
N PHE A 143 -10.60 5.80 7.24
CA PHE A 143 -10.83 4.99 8.44
C PHE A 143 -11.19 5.78 9.69
N PHE A 144 -10.59 6.94 9.91
CA PHE A 144 -10.84 7.78 11.10
C PHE A 144 -11.49 9.14 10.79
N ASP A 145 -11.42 9.61 9.53
CA ASP A 145 -11.78 10.97 9.18
C ASP A 145 -12.06 11.08 7.66
N ASN A 146 -12.38 12.28 7.21
CA ASN A 146 -12.54 12.63 5.79
C ASN A 146 -11.19 12.78 5.05
N LYS A 147 -10.05 12.63 5.73
CA LYS A 147 -8.71 12.67 5.16
C LYS A 147 -8.04 11.31 5.29
N ILE A 148 -7.34 10.92 4.22
CA ILE A 148 -6.52 9.71 4.22
C ILE A 148 -5.45 9.79 5.31
N ASN A 149 -5.22 8.68 6.00
CA ASN A 149 -4.28 8.59 7.11
C ASN A 149 -3.32 7.39 6.95
N MET A 150 -2.46 7.19 7.94
CA MET A 150 -1.46 6.12 7.95
C MET A 150 -2.09 4.73 7.85
N LEU A 151 -3.20 4.51 8.56
CA LEU A 151 -3.88 3.22 8.57
C LEU A 151 -4.44 2.88 7.19
N ASP A 152 -5.04 3.85 6.49
CA ASP A 152 -5.58 3.65 5.15
C ASP A 152 -4.52 3.15 4.18
N ILE A 153 -3.37 3.82 4.11
CA ILE A 153 -2.30 3.43 3.18
C ILE A 153 -1.63 2.13 3.59
N CYS A 154 -1.67 1.76 4.87
CA CYS A 154 -1.06 0.52 5.34
C CYS A 154 -1.95 -0.71 5.16
N ILE A 155 -3.26 -0.58 5.25
CA ILE A 155 -4.18 -1.74 5.27
C ILE A 155 -4.87 -1.98 3.92
N LEU A 156 -5.35 -0.93 3.25
CA LEU A 156 -6.11 -1.07 2.00
C LEU A 156 -5.42 -1.90 0.91
N PRO A 157 -4.09 -1.85 0.72
CA PRO A 157 -3.41 -2.74 -0.22
C PRO A 157 -3.60 -4.23 0.05
N PHE A 158 -3.71 -4.63 1.33
CA PHE A 158 -3.92 -6.02 1.72
C PHE A 158 -5.36 -6.45 1.52
N ILE A 159 -6.33 -5.62 1.90
CA ILE A 159 -7.77 -5.89 1.65
C ILE A 159 -8.01 -6.00 0.15
N ARG A 160 -7.39 -5.12 -0.65
CA ARG A 160 -7.41 -5.22 -2.11
C ARG A 160 -6.87 -6.56 -2.61
N GLN A 161 -5.75 -7.06 -2.05
CA GLN A 161 -5.20 -8.35 -2.43
C GLN A 161 -6.11 -9.51 -2.03
N PHE A 162 -6.81 -9.39 -0.92
CA PHE A 162 -7.78 -10.37 -0.45
C PHE A 162 -8.98 -10.44 -1.39
N ARG A 163 -9.56 -9.28 -1.76
CA ARG A 163 -10.63 -9.21 -2.77
C ARG A 163 -10.23 -9.83 -4.10
N ILE A 164 -9.01 -9.55 -4.60
CA ILE A 164 -8.51 -10.09 -5.89
C ILE A 164 -8.36 -11.62 -5.87
N ALA A 165 -8.22 -12.25 -4.70
CA ALA A 165 -8.13 -13.70 -4.62
C ALA A 165 -9.43 -14.40 -5.05
N ASP A 166 -10.59 -13.76 -4.81
CA ASP A 166 -11.91 -14.19 -5.25
C ASP A 166 -12.85 -12.97 -5.24
N THR A 167 -12.92 -12.27 -6.35
CA THR A 167 -13.64 -10.99 -6.45
C THR A 167 -15.14 -11.18 -6.30
N ASP A 168 -15.73 -12.19 -6.97
CA ASP A 168 -17.16 -12.41 -6.98
C ASP A 168 -17.66 -12.79 -5.58
N TRP A 169 -16.90 -13.65 -4.89
CA TRP A 169 -17.20 -14.01 -3.51
C TRP A 169 -17.08 -12.81 -2.57
N PHE A 170 -16.00 -12.04 -2.65
CA PHE A 170 -15.78 -10.88 -1.77
C PHE A 170 -16.85 -9.81 -1.96
N ASP A 171 -17.23 -9.52 -3.21
CA ASP A 171 -18.19 -8.46 -3.53
C ASP A 171 -19.65 -8.88 -3.16
N ALA A 172 -19.93 -10.17 -3.00
CA ALA A 172 -21.19 -10.70 -2.53
C ALA A 172 -21.34 -10.80 -1.01
N LEU A 173 -20.31 -10.41 -0.23
CA LEU A 173 -20.37 -10.45 1.24
C LEU A 173 -21.34 -9.38 1.78
N GLU A 174 -22.19 -9.77 2.72
CA GLU A 174 -23.10 -8.87 3.44
C GLU A 174 -22.58 -8.49 4.84
N GLU A 175 -21.48 -9.13 5.28
CA GLU A 175 -21.00 -9.08 6.67
C GLU A 175 -20.02 -7.94 6.93
N ILE A 176 -19.49 -7.28 5.88
CA ILE A 176 -18.47 -6.24 5.96
C ILE A 176 -18.74 -5.07 5.00
N PRO A 177 -19.97 -4.50 4.99
CA PRO A 177 -20.35 -3.48 4.02
C PRO A 177 -19.54 -2.19 4.10
N GLU A 178 -19.15 -1.78 5.31
CA GLU A 178 -18.34 -0.55 5.50
C GLU A 178 -16.91 -0.75 4.98
N ILE A 179 -16.30 -1.92 5.23
CA ILE A 179 -14.98 -2.26 4.71
C ILE A 179 -15.02 -2.37 3.17
N GLN A 180 -16.08 -2.92 2.59
CA GLN A 180 -16.26 -2.91 1.14
C GLN A 180 -16.40 -1.49 0.60
N GLY A 181 -17.18 -0.64 1.25
CA GLY A 181 -17.34 0.76 0.90
C GLY A 181 -16.01 1.54 0.98
N TRP A 182 -15.24 1.35 2.04
CA TRP A 182 -13.91 1.92 2.23
C TRP A 182 -12.93 1.45 1.14
N LEU A 183 -12.91 0.16 0.85
CA LEU A 183 -12.09 -0.39 -0.24
C LEU A 183 -12.50 0.19 -1.60
N ASN A 184 -13.79 0.29 -1.90
CA ASN A 184 -14.28 0.81 -3.18
C ASN A 184 -13.88 2.27 -3.38
N ARG A 185 -13.97 3.12 -2.34
CA ARG A 185 -13.44 4.49 -2.40
C ARG A 185 -11.96 4.53 -2.77
N PHE A 186 -11.16 3.64 -2.19
CA PHE A 186 -9.75 3.52 -2.54
C PHE A 186 -9.56 3.04 -3.99
N LEU A 187 -10.32 2.05 -4.44
CA LEU A 187 -10.23 1.51 -5.81
C LEU A 187 -10.55 2.55 -6.88
N GLU A 188 -11.47 3.46 -6.59
CA GLU A 188 -11.89 4.54 -7.49
C GLU A 188 -11.01 5.79 -7.38
N SER A 189 -10.17 5.87 -6.35
CA SER A 189 -9.38 7.07 -6.05
C SER A 189 -8.33 7.38 -7.11
N GLU A 190 -8.07 8.68 -7.30
CA GLU A 190 -6.92 9.15 -8.09
C GLU A 190 -5.59 8.67 -7.50
N LEU A 191 -5.53 8.47 -6.18
CA LEU A 191 -4.36 7.89 -5.52
C LEU A 191 -4.02 6.52 -6.11
N LEU A 192 -4.99 5.60 -6.13
CA LEU A 192 -4.73 4.26 -6.68
C LEU A 192 -4.38 4.30 -8.16
N LYS A 193 -5.09 5.11 -8.96
CA LYS A 193 -4.80 5.25 -10.39
C LYS A 193 -3.35 5.66 -10.63
N ASN A 194 -2.85 6.63 -9.87
CA ASN A 194 -1.48 7.13 -10.00
C ASN A 194 -0.42 6.13 -9.54
N ILE A 195 -0.63 5.42 -8.43
CA ILE A 195 0.35 4.43 -7.97
C ILE A 195 0.33 3.13 -8.77
N MET A 196 -0.73 2.90 -9.57
CA MET A 196 -0.90 1.71 -10.40
C MET A 196 -0.55 1.92 -11.87
N ILE A 197 0.14 3.01 -12.21
CA ILE A 197 0.71 3.23 -13.55
C ILE A 197 1.59 2.02 -13.93
N ASN A 198 1.49 1.59 -15.19
CA ASN A 198 2.32 0.53 -15.73
C ASN A 198 3.69 1.10 -16.12
N TYR A 199 4.72 0.59 -15.50
CA TYR A 199 6.11 0.82 -15.89
C TYR A 199 6.65 -0.42 -16.60
N ASN A 200 7.56 -0.25 -17.55
CA ASN A 200 8.31 -1.37 -18.10
C ASN A 200 9.20 -1.98 -17.02
N THR A 201 9.51 -3.26 -17.17
CA THR A 201 10.50 -3.89 -16.28
C THR A 201 11.83 -3.18 -16.43
N TRP A 202 12.36 -2.69 -15.32
CA TRP A 202 13.67 -2.06 -15.31
C TRP A 202 14.78 -3.07 -15.51
N GLU A 203 15.77 -2.70 -16.35
CA GLU A 203 16.99 -3.45 -16.61
C GLU A 203 18.20 -2.50 -16.52
N PRO A 204 19.39 -2.99 -16.07
CA PRO A 204 20.60 -2.19 -16.06
C PRO A 204 20.90 -1.61 -17.45
N GLY A 205 21.18 -0.31 -17.52
CA GLY A 205 21.49 0.38 -18.78
C GLY A 205 20.29 0.98 -19.49
N ASN A 206 19.06 0.72 -19.04
CA ASN A 206 17.91 1.48 -19.51
C ASN A 206 18.08 2.95 -19.14
N LYS A 207 17.69 3.85 -20.04
CA LYS A 207 17.61 5.27 -19.69
C LYS A 207 16.65 5.43 -18.51
N GLU A 208 16.94 6.43 -17.66
CA GLU A 208 16.08 6.85 -16.53
C GLU A 208 14.72 7.35 -17.06
N GLU A 209 13.91 6.45 -17.64
CA GLU A 209 12.65 6.83 -18.28
C GLU A 209 11.49 6.91 -17.29
N TYR A 210 11.70 6.46 -16.06
CA TYR A 210 10.62 6.25 -15.10
C TYR A 210 10.80 7.13 -13.87
N ILE A 211 10.64 8.45 -14.08
CA ILE A 211 10.53 9.39 -12.97
C ILE A 211 9.06 9.41 -12.53
N TYR A 212 8.80 8.92 -11.32
CA TYR A 212 7.53 9.10 -10.67
C TYR A 212 7.41 10.58 -10.30
N GLN A 213 6.68 11.33 -11.11
CA GLN A 213 6.31 12.69 -10.78
C GLN A 213 4.93 12.65 -10.15
N PRO A 214 4.79 13.08 -8.90
CA PRO A 214 3.47 13.35 -8.38
C PRO A 214 2.83 14.40 -9.29
N TYR A 215 1.62 14.15 -9.70
CA TYR A 215 0.83 15.12 -10.42
C TYR A 215 0.84 16.42 -9.60
N LEU A 216 1.19 17.55 -10.24
CA LEU A 216 1.13 18.87 -9.62
C LEU A 216 -0.20 19.00 -8.87
N SER A 217 -0.08 18.81 -7.57
CA SER A 217 -1.04 18.98 -6.51
C SER A 217 -2.52 18.69 -6.86
N TYR A 218 -3.01 17.57 -6.39
CA TYR A 218 -4.42 17.32 -6.13
C TYR A 218 -5.08 18.53 -5.40
N TYR A 219 -4.34 19.22 -4.53
CA TYR A 219 -4.77 20.44 -3.83
C TYR A 219 -4.87 21.70 -4.71
N GLN A 220 -4.14 21.81 -5.81
CA GLN A 220 -4.29 22.97 -6.70
C GLN A 220 -5.48 22.85 -7.64
N LYS A 221 -5.86 21.61 -8.03
CA LYS A 221 -7.06 21.36 -8.84
C LYS A 221 -8.37 21.52 -8.06
N THR A 222 -8.40 21.14 -6.78
CA THR A 222 -9.58 21.32 -5.93
C THR A 222 -9.76 22.78 -5.48
N LYS A 223 -8.71 23.59 -5.38
CA LYS A 223 -8.86 25.03 -5.13
C LYS A 223 -9.59 25.79 -6.25
N HIS A 224 -9.50 25.33 -7.50
CA HIS A 224 -10.26 25.90 -8.60
C HIS A 224 -11.74 25.50 -8.62
N LEU A 225 -12.11 24.39 -7.99
CA LEU A 225 -13.49 23.92 -7.91
C LEU A 225 -14.25 24.44 -6.68
N LEU A 226 -13.55 25.04 -5.71
CA LEU A 226 -14.14 25.65 -4.51
C LEU A 226 -14.24 27.17 -4.59
N ASN A 227 -13.77 27.79 -5.67
CA ASN A 227 -13.82 29.23 -5.91
C ASN A 227 -14.71 29.63 -7.10
N ASN A 228 -15.59 28.72 -7.56
CA ASN A 228 -16.66 29.03 -8.53
C ASN A 228 -18.01 28.58 -7.92
#